data_7cb5736c87f5d6cddd6e7f009c748de3
#
_entry.id   7cb5736c87f5d6cddd6e7f009c748de3
#
_cell.length_a   1.000
_cell.length_b   1.000
_cell.length_c   1.000
_cell.angle_alpha   90.00
_cell.angle_beta   90.00
_cell.angle_gamma   90.00
#
_symmetry.space_group_name_H-M   'P 1'
#
loop_
_entity.id
_entity.type
_entity.pdbx_description
1 polymer ?
#
loop_
_entity_poly.entity_id
_entity_poly.type
_entity_poly.pdbx_seq_one_letter_code
_entity_poly.pdbx_strand_id
1 'polypeptide(L)'
;MLYDTGGVGMRRVPAVEKDISDVTEEDIRVSLIGTVIKKDPIQYSMIVDDGTGSIVVFGDKLYDVQTIVRIIGRPQRRGEPFINAEIVQDFSDFDLELYKKVKELEQ
;
A
#
# COMPACT_ATOMS: atom_id res chain seq x y z
N MET A 1 -23.82 8.44 -19.72
CA MET A 1 -23.22 8.57 -19.32
C MET A 1 -22.87 8.44 -18.60
N LEU A 2 -22.88 8.34 -18.77
CA LEU A 2 -22.31 8.39 -18.23
C LEU A 2 -21.89 8.25 -17.39
N TYR A 3 -22.00 8.21 -17.34
CA TYR A 3 -21.34 8.24 -16.61
C TYR A 3 -21.08 8.26 -15.83
N ASP A 4 -21.22 8.12 -15.80
CA ASP A 4 -20.82 8.32 -15.23
C ASP A 4 -20.73 8.73 -14.77
N THR A 5 -21.22 9.12 -15.06
CA THR A 5 -20.94 9.68 -14.77
C THR A 5 -20.63 9.91 -14.10
N GLY A 6 -20.94 10.11 -14.21
CA GLY A 6 -20.32 10.60 -13.76
C GLY A 6 -19.90 10.66 -13.11
N GLY A 7 -20.12 10.72 -13.19
CA GLY A 7 -19.48 10.99 -12.95
C GLY A 7 -19.01 10.94 -12.51
N VAL A 8 -19.35 11.38 -12.71
CA VAL A 8 -18.82 11.37 -12.68
C VAL A 8 -17.94 11.16 -12.29
N GLY A 9 -18.33 11.34 -12.88
CA GLY A 9 -16.96 11.43 -12.99
C GLY A 9 -16.18 10.95 -11.91
N MET A 10 -16.50 10.59 -11.45
CA MET A 10 -15.87 10.23 -10.30
C MET A 10 -15.28 8.88 -10.28
N ARG A 11 -14.86 8.43 -11.43
CA ARG A 11 -14.21 7.15 -11.49
C ARG A 11 -12.86 7.22 -10.88
N ARG A 12 -12.58 6.36 -9.93
CA ARG A 12 -11.24 6.20 -9.40
C ARG A 12 -10.46 5.26 -10.29
N VAL A 13 -9.18 5.55 -10.44
CA VAL A 13 -8.26 4.61 -11.08
C VAL A 13 -8.13 3.39 -10.18
N PRO A 14 -8.29 2.17 -10.70
CA PRO A 14 -8.12 0.98 -9.87
C PRO A 14 -6.72 0.91 -9.29
N ALA A 15 -6.62 0.41 -8.08
CA ALA A 15 -5.32 0.18 -7.45
C ALA A 15 -4.68 -1.05 -8.08
N VAL A 16 -3.41 -0.92 -8.44
CA VAL A 16 -2.64 -2.02 -9.01
C VAL A 16 -1.85 -2.66 -7.90
N GLU A 17 -1.99 -3.97 -7.73
CA GLU A 17 -1.23 -4.69 -6.74
C GLU A 17 0.22 -4.79 -7.18
N LYS A 18 1.14 -4.39 -6.30
CA LYS A 18 2.57 -4.39 -6.59
C LYS A 18 3.38 -4.82 -5.39
N ASP A 19 4.56 -5.33 -5.65
CA ASP A 19 5.59 -5.46 -4.62
C ASP A 19 6.18 -4.08 -4.36
N ILE A 20 6.61 -3.84 -3.14
CA ILE A 20 7.17 -2.54 -2.76
C ILE A 20 8.35 -2.18 -3.66
N SER A 21 9.20 -3.16 -3.99
CA SER A 21 10.36 -2.91 -4.85
C SER A 21 9.99 -2.43 -6.26
N ASP A 22 8.75 -2.68 -6.69
CA ASP A 22 8.29 -2.32 -8.02
C ASP A 22 7.50 -1.02 -8.07
N VAL A 23 7.26 -0.40 -6.92
CA VAL A 23 6.50 0.85 -6.85
C VAL A 23 7.34 1.99 -7.41
N THR A 24 6.74 2.78 -8.29
CA THR A 24 7.38 3.97 -8.85
C THR A 24 6.47 5.17 -8.68
N GLU A 25 7.03 6.36 -8.83
CA GLU A 25 6.25 7.59 -8.75
C GLU A 25 5.31 7.76 -9.94
N GLU A 26 5.48 6.92 -10.97
CA GLU A 26 4.59 6.93 -12.12
C GLU A 26 3.32 6.13 -11.89
N ASP A 27 3.31 5.29 -10.86
CA ASP A 27 2.09 4.57 -10.50
C ASP A 27 1.07 5.56 -9.96
N ILE A 28 -0.16 5.46 -10.45
CA ILE A 28 -1.21 6.38 -10.01
C ILE A 28 -1.78 5.93 -8.67
N ARG A 29 -1.99 4.63 -8.51
CA ARG A 29 -2.58 4.08 -7.31
C ARG A 29 -2.16 2.63 -7.16
N VAL A 30 -1.66 2.27 -5.98
CA VAL A 30 -1.15 0.91 -5.74
C VAL A 30 -1.82 0.28 -4.54
N SER A 31 -1.80 -1.05 -4.52
CA SER A 31 -2.21 -1.85 -3.39
C SER A 31 -1.00 -2.67 -2.93
N LEU A 32 -0.67 -2.56 -1.66
CA LEU A 32 0.48 -3.24 -1.06
C LEU A 32 0.03 -4.04 0.14
N ILE A 33 0.69 -5.17 0.39
CA ILE A 33 0.50 -5.96 1.60
C ILE A 33 1.87 -6.15 2.22
N GLY A 34 2.00 -5.80 3.49
CA GLY A 34 3.28 -5.96 4.18
C GLY A 34 3.13 -5.85 5.68
N THR A 35 4.26 -5.87 6.36
CA THR A 35 4.31 -5.83 7.82
C THR A 35 4.83 -4.46 8.26
N VAL A 36 4.18 -3.88 9.26
CA VAL A 36 4.64 -2.63 9.86
C VAL A 36 5.91 -2.91 10.64
N ILE A 37 7.01 -2.26 10.28
CA ILE A 37 8.28 -2.45 10.98
C ILE A 37 8.68 -1.23 11.80
N LYS A 38 8.02 -0.10 11.59
CA LYS A 38 8.25 1.11 12.38
C LYS A 38 6.99 1.96 12.34
N LYS A 39 6.76 2.69 13.43
CA LYS A 39 5.60 3.55 13.57
C LYS A 39 6.07 4.89 14.12
N ASP A 40 5.64 5.97 13.51
CA ASP A 40 5.97 7.33 13.95
C ASP A 40 4.68 8.12 14.14
N PRO A 41 4.16 8.17 15.37
CA PRO A 41 2.89 8.88 15.62
C PRO A 41 3.00 10.38 15.44
N ILE A 42 4.18 10.95 15.56
CA ILE A 42 4.37 12.38 15.41
C ILE A 42 4.16 12.79 13.97
N GLN A 43 4.64 12.01 13.02
CA GLN A 43 4.50 12.29 11.61
C GLN A 43 3.31 11.59 10.97
N TYR A 44 2.56 10.80 11.73
CA TYR A 44 1.48 9.99 11.21
C TYR A 44 1.96 9.08 10.08
N SER A 45 3.08 8.40 10.32
CA SER A 45 3.67 7.52 9.31
C SER A 45 4.03 6.17 9.87
N MET A 46 4.15 5.22 8.96
CA MET A 46 4.63 3.87 9.25
C MET A 46 5.65 3.50 8.20
N ILE A 47 6.55 2.59 8.52
CA ILE A 47 7.38 1.92 7.51
C ILE A 47 6.85 0.52 7.38
N VAL A 48 6.55 0.11 6.14
CA VAL A 48 5.99 -1.19 5.82
C VAL A 48 6.96 -1.95 4.94
N ASP A 49 7.16 -3.22 5.24
CA ASP A 49 8.10 -4.08 4.54
C ASP A 49 7.37 -5.32 4.06
N ASP A 50 7.54 -5.69 2.79
CA ASP A 50 6.90 -6.88 2.21
C ASP A 50 7.90 -7.95 1.82
N GLY A 51 9.15 -7.81 2.22
CA GLY A 51 10.21 -8.75 1.85
C GLY A 51 10.95 -8.39 0.58
N THR A 52 10.37 -7.53 -0.26
CA THR A 52 11.04 -7.04 -1.47
C THR A 52 11.68 -5.68 -1.23
N GLY A 53 11.22 -4.98 -0.21
CA GLY A 53 11.70 -3.66 0.15
C GLY A 53 10.82 -3.07 1.22
N SER A 54 11.10 -1.84 1.61
CA SER A 54 10.29 -1.13 2.58
C SER A 54 9.96 0.26 2.06
N ILE A 55 8.85 0.82 2.54
CA ILE A 55 8.40 2.12 2.08
C ILE A 55 7.69 2.85 3.22
N VAL A 56 7.83 4.17 3.25
CA VAL A 56 7.14 5.01 4.22
C VAL A 56 5.71 5.23 3.75
N VAL A 57 4.77 5.09 4.67
CA VAL A 57 3.34 5.25 4.42
C VAL A 57 2.79 6.31 5.36
N PHE A 58 2.19 7.34 4.81
CA PHE A 58 1.49 8.37 5.59
C PHE A 58 -0.01 8.10 5.51
N GLY A 59 -0.69 8.23 6.64
CA GLY A 59 -2.14 8.01 6.67
C GLY A 59 -2.73 8.38 8.00
N ASP A 60 -4.06 8.38 8.05
CA ASP A 60 -4.79 8.76 9.25
C ASP A 60 -4.78 7.69 10.32
N LYS A 61 -4.52 6.46 9.93
CA LYS A 61 -4.58 5.34 10.84
C LYS A 61 -3.26 4.61 10.85
N LEU A 62 -2.67 4.49 12.02
CA LEU A 62 -1.40 3.81 12.21
C LEU A 62 -1.66 2.50 12.94
N TYR A 63 -0.93 1.46 12.52
CA TYR A 63 -0.99 0.15 13.17
C TYR A 63 0.34 -0.11 13.86
N ASP A 64 0.30 -0.95 14.86
CA ASP A 64 1.49 -1.26 15.65
C ASP A 64 2.49 -2.07 14.83
N VAL A 65 3.74 -2.01 15.26
CA VAL A 65 4.82 -2.81 14.71
C VAL A 65 4.43 -4.28 14.76
N GLN A 66 4.73 -5.02 13.72
CA GLN A 66 4.42 -6.44 13.51
C GLN A 66 3.00 -6.70 12.99
N THR A 67 2.19 -5.67 12.79
CA THR A 67 0.87 -5.86 12.19
C THR A 67 1.03 -6.04 10.69
N ILE A 68 0.31 -7.00 10.11
CA ILE A 68 0.23 -7.15 8.67
C ILE A 68 -0.90 -6.26 8.18
N VAL A 69 -0.59 -5.41 7.20
CA VAL A 69 -1.55 -4.42 6.70
C VAL A 69 -1.65 -4.50 5.19
N ARG A 70 -2.83 -4.15 4.69
CA ARG A 70 -3.03 -3.88 3.27
C ARG A 70 -3.20 -2.37 3.12
N ILE A 71 -2.48 -1.80 2.18
CA ILE A 71 -2.47 -0.36 1.97
C ILE A 71 -2.86 -0.07 0.53
N ILE A 72 -3.81 0.83 0.34
CA ILE A 72 -4.14 1.35 -0.97
C ILE A 72 -3.87 2.83 -0.93
N GLY A 73 -3.08 3.31 -1.86
CA GLY A 73 -2.72 4.72 -1.86
C GLY A 73 -1.95 5.13 -3.09
N ARG A 74 -1.47 6.36 -3.06
CA ARG A 74 -0.77 6.98 -4.18
C ARG A 74 0.71 7.10 -3.87
N PRO A 75 1.56 6.51 -4.74
CA PRO A 75 3.00 6.70 -4.59
C PRO A 75 3.39 8.13 -4.91
N GLN A 76 4.31 8.66 -4.14
CA GLN A 76 4.87 9.99 -4.36
C GLN A 76 6.35 9.96 -4.04
N ARG A 77 7.04 11.03 -4.38
CA ARG A 77 8.46 11.11 -4.12
C ARG A 77 8.82 12.51 -3.65
N ARG A 78 9.55 12.54 -2.54
CA ARG A 78 10.08 13.79 -2.03
C ARG A 78 11.44 13.44 -1.45
N GLY A 79 12.44 13.35 -2.35
CA GLY A 79 13.69 12.74 -1.99
C GLY A 79 13.58 11.22 -2.05
N GLU A 80 12.83 10.63 -1.13
CA GLU A 80 12.58 9.19 -1.12
C GLU A 80 11.12 8.91 -1.46
N PRO A 81 10.84 7.71 -2.00
CA PRO A 81 9.47 7.36 -2.31
C PRO A 81 8.65 7.12 -1.04
N PHE A 82 7.39 7.48 -1.10
CA PHE A 82 6.46 7.21 0.00
C PHE A 82 5.06 7.03 -0.57
N ILE A 83 4.15 6.52 0.27
CA ILE A 83 2.75 6.32 -0.11
C ILE A 83 1.88 7.25 0.73
N ASN A 84 1.00 7.99 0.07
CA ASN A 84 -0.11 8.65 0.75
C ASN A 84 -1.27 7.65 0.76
N ALA A 85 -1.53 7.06 1.91
CA ALA A 85 -2.52 6.02 2.03
C ALA A 85 -3.93 6.60 2.01
N GLU A 86 -4.78 6.00 1.21
CA GLU A 86 -6.21 6.28 1.21
C GLU A 86 -6.93 5.30 2.11
N ILE A 87 -6.46 4.06 2.13
CA ILE A 87 -7.04 2.99 2.94
C ILE A 87 -5.89 2.20 3.54
N VAL A 88 -5.99 1.94 4.85
CA VAL A 88 -5.09 1.01 5.53
C VAL A 88 -5.96 0.03 6.29
N GLN A 89 -5.76 -1.25 6.05
CA GLN A 89 -6.56 -2.31 6.64
C GLN A 89 -5.67 -3.26 7.42
N ASP A 90 -6.16 -3.69 8.57
CA ASP A 90 -5.50 -4.75 9.34
C ASP A 90 -5.74 -6.06 8.62
N PHE A 91 -4.66 -6.70 8.21
CA PHE A 91 -4.68 -7.95 7.48
C PHE A 91 -4.04 -9.08 8.30
N SER A 92 -4.09 -8.97 9.63
CA SER A 92 -3.40 -9.91 10.52
C SER A 92 -3.85 -11.35 10.35
N ASP A 93 -5.08 -11.56 9.88
CA ASP A 93 -5.57 -12.91 9.64
C ASP A 93 -5.12 -13.46 8.28
N PHE A 94 -4.44 -12.65 7.48
CA PHE A 94 -3.99 -13.05 6.16
C PHE A 94 -2.72 -13.90 6.26
N ASP A 95 -2.68 -14.99 5.53
CA ASP A 95 -1.50 -15.86 5.53
C ASP A 95 -0.47 -15.33 4.52
N LEU A 96 0.44 -14.51 5.02
CA LEU A 96 1.44 -13.85 4.18
C LEU A 96 2.42 -14.86 3.58
N GLU A 97 2.75 -15.91 4.34
CA GLU A 97 3.66 -16.96 3.84
C GLU A 97 3.07 -17.69 2.67
N LEU A 98 1.81 -18.07 2.79
CA LEU A 98 1.11 -18.76 1.71
C LEU A 98 0.98 -17.84 0.50
N TYR A 99 0.67 -16.57 0.72
CA TYR A 99 0.56 -15.57 -0.33
C TYR A 99 1.87 -15.50 -1.14
N LYS A 100 3.00 -15.42 -0.45
CA LYS A 100 4.30 -15.36 -1.10
C LYS A 100 4.60 -16.61 -1.91
N LYS A 101 4.24 -17.77 -1.38
CA LYS A 101 4.45 -19.03 -2.09
C LYS A 101 3.63 -19.09 -3.36
N VAL A 102 2.37 -18.66 -3.31
CA VAL A 102 1.52 -18.63 -4.48
C VAL A 102 2.09 -17.72 -5.54
N LYS A 103 2.58 -16.54 -5.14
CA LYS A 103 3.20 -15.62 -6.08
C LYS A 103 4.43 -16.22 -6.75
N GLU A 104 5.24 -16.95 -6.00
CA GLU A 104 6.41 -17.60 -6.56
C GLU A 104 6.04 -18.66 -7.60
N LEU A 105 4.96 -19.38 -7.34
CA LEU A 105 4.52 -20.42 -8.26
C LEU A 105 3.92 -19.85 -9.53
N GLU A 106 3.47 -18.61 -9.51
CA GLU A 106 2.87 -17.98 -10.67
C GLU A 106 3.89 -17.32 -11.60
N GLN A 107 5.13 -17.29 -11.22
CA GLN A 107 6.16 -16.63 -12.02
C GLN A 107 6.90 -17.57 -12.96
#